data_830c91d4ed2528789403de82fc222922
#
_entry.id   830c91d4ed2528789403de82fc222922
#
_cell.length_a   1.000
_cell.length_b   1.000
_cell.length_c   1.000
_cell.angle_alpha   90.00
_cell.angle_beta   90.00
_cell.angle_gamma   90.00
#
_symmetry.space_group_name_H-M   'P 1'
#
loop_
_entity.id
_entity.type
_entity.pdbx_description
1 polymer ?
#
loop_
_entity_poly.entity_id
_entity_poly.type
_entity_poly.pdbx_seq_one_letter_code
_entity_poly.pdbx_strand_id
1 'polypeptide(L)'
;VDEMVIAARQVERETGKPVRMIILDTLARCFGGNDENDSRDMGAFIRGCDELKRRTGATVLVVHHSGKDETKGARGSSAFRASLDAEYRIRREDAGSEALVISCTKMKDAEELKEAA
;
A
#
# COMPACT_ATOMS: atom_id res chain seq x y z
N VAL A 1 6.48 13.27 -4.29
CA VAL A 1 6.52 12.47 -5.53
C VAL A 1 7.83 12.67 -6.27
N ASP A 2 8.23 13.90 -6.55
CA ASP A 2 9.42 14.19 -7.38
C ASP A 2 10.71 13.55 -6.84
N GLU A 3 10.99 13.70 -5.56
CA GLU A 3 12.16 13.08 -4.92
C GLU A 3 12.18 11.55 -5.07
N MET A 4 11.03 10.92 -4.97
CA MET A 4 10.90 9.46 -5.13
C MET A 4 11.14 9.02 -6.58
N VAL A 5 10.66 9.80 -7.54
CA VAL A 5 10.94 9.54 -8.96
C VAL A 5 12.42 9.72 -9.27
N ILE A 6 13.06 10.76 -8.71
CA ILE A 6 14.51 10.99 -8.86
C ILE A 6 15.29 9.81 -8.27
N ALA A 7 14.93 9.37 -7.06
CA ALA A 7 15.56 8.22 -6.42
C ALA A 7 15.40 6.93 -7.22
N ALA A 8 14.20 6.66 -7.73
CA ALA A 8 13.95 5.51 -8.60
C ALA A 8 14.84 5.55 -9.86
N ARG A 9 14.94 6.70 -10.52
CA ARG A 9 15.80 6.86 -11.70
C ARG A 9 17.28 6.73 -11.38
N GLN A 10 17.69 7.14 -10.19
CA GLN A 10 19.06 6.92 -9.74
C GLN A 10 19.37 5.44 -9.57
N VAL A 11 18.51 4.70 -8.88
CA VAL A 11 18.64 3.24 -8.71
C VAL A 11 18.70 2.53 -10.08
N GLU A 12 17.87 2.94 -11.02
CA GLU A 12 17.88 2.39 -12.39
C GLU A 12 19.21 2.63 -13.10
N ARG A 13 19.79 3.83 -12.97
CA ARG A 13 21.11 4.15 -13.55
C ARG A 13 22.23 3.35 -12.92
N GLU A 14 22.20 3.19 -11.59
CA GLU A 14 23.27 2.49 -10.85
C GLU A 14 23.23 0.97 -11.07
N THR A 15 22.02 0.41 -11.19
CA THR A 15 21.84 -1.04 -11.29
C THR A 15 21.70 -1.56 -12.72
N GLY A 16 21.41 -0.68 -13.68
CA GLY A 16 21.06 -1.05 -15.06
C GLY A 16 19.72 -1.79 -15.17
N LYS A 17 18.90 -1.79 -14.11
CA LYS A 17 17.62 -2.50 -14.04
C LYS A 17 16.47 -1.55 -13.74
N PRO A 18 15.29 -1.74 -14.32
CA PRO A 18 14.13 -0.92 -14.01
C PRO A 18 13.64 -1.18 -12.58
N VAL A 19 13.23 -0.11 -11.90
CA VAL A 19 12.50 -0.23 -10.62
C VAL A 19 11.10 -0.78 -10.91
N ARG A 20 10.79 -1.93 -10.35
CA ARG A 20 9.51 -2.62 -10.57
C ARG A 20 8.52 -2.43 -9.43
N MET A 21 9.00 -2.12 -8.23
CA MET A 21 8.17 -1.93 -7.05
C MET A 21 8.74 -0.81 -6.19
N ILE A 22 7.86 0.01 -5.67
CA ILE A 22 8.15 1.05 -4.67
C ILE A 22 7.30 0.75 -3.44
N ILE A 23 7.94 0.60 -2.29
CA ILE A 23 7.27 0.26 -1.03
C ILE A 23 7.20 1.50 -0.15
N LEU A 24 6.00 1.87 0.26
CA LEU A 24 5.72 2.95 1.20
C LEU A 24 5.42 2.36 2.58
N ASP A 25 6.41 2.35 3.46
CA ASP A 25 6.30 1.81 4.81
C ASP A 25 6.48 2.94 5.86
N THR A 26 5.43 3.39 6.42
CA THR A 26 4.01 3.03 6.36
C THR A 26 3.18 4.19 5.83
N LEU A 27 1.89 3.92 5.51
CA LEU A 27 0.92 4.97 5.13
C LEU A 27 1.00 6.16 6.08
N ALA A 28 0.89 5.93 7.40
CA ALA A 28 0.90 6.97 8.42
C ALA A 28 2.16 7.86 8.37
N ARG A 29 3.33 7.30 8.07
CA ARG A 29 4.58 8.06 7.94
C ARG A 29 4.61 8.94 6.69
N CYS A 30 3.91 8.54 5.65
CA CYS A 30 3.85 9.27 4.39
C CYS A 30 2.90 10.47 4.43
N PHE A 31 2.06 10.57 5.46
CA PHE A 31 1.10 11.67 5.62
C PHE A 31 1.73 12.97 6.14
N GLY A 32 2.95 12.93 6.69
CA GLY A 32 3.69 14.14 7.09
C GLY A 32 2.97 15.04 8.09
N GLY A 33 2.12 14.47 8.96
CA GLY A 33 1.32 15.20 9.94
C GLY A 33 -0.12 15.52 9.49
N ASN A 34 -0.51 15.16 8.27
CA ASN A 34 -1.89 15.20 7.80
C ASN A 34 -2.72 14.06 8.43
N ASP A 35 -4.05 14.16 8.34
CA ASP A 35 -4.95 13.15 8.91
C ASP A 35 -5.31 12.08 7.87
N GLU A 36 -4.94 10.83 8.14
CA GLU A 36 -5.30 9.69 7.29
C GLU A 36 -6.81 9.43 7.21
N ASN A 37 -7.59 9.99 8.12
CA ASN A 37 -9.04 9.91 8.12
C ASN A 37 -9.70 11.08 7.34
N ASP A 38 -8.95 12.14 7.04
CA ASP A 38 -9.44 13.23 6.20
C ASP A 38 -9.47 12.80 4.72
N SER A 39 -10.63 12.92 4.11
CA SER A 39 -10.82 12.47 2.72
C SER A 39 -10.07 13.31 1.68
N ARG A 40 -9.76 14.59 2.00
CA ARG A 40 -8.97 15.47 1.12
C ARG A 40 -7.50 15.04 1.14
N ASP A 41 -6.96 14.81 2.33
CA ASP A 41 -5.58 14.39 2.53
C ASP A 41 -5.37 13.00 1.93
N MET A 42 -6.29 12.07 2.17
CA MET A 42 -6.28 10.75 1.55
C MET A 42 -6.37 10.84 0.01
N GLY A 43 -7.21 11.70 -0.52
CA GLY A 43 -7.29 11.94 -1.96
C GLY A 43 -5.99 12.48 -2.55
N ALA A 44 -5.27 13.34 -1.83
CA ALA A 44 -3.96 13.83 -2.24
C ALA A 44 -2.91 12.71 -2.25
N PHE A 45 -2.91 11.84 -1.24
CA PHE A 45 -2.03 10.68 -1.16
C PHE A 45 -2.27 9.70 -2.32
N ILE A 46 -3.53 9.37 -2.61
CA ILE A 46 -3.92 8.49 -3.73
C ILE A 46 -3.39 9.06 -5.06
N ARG A 47 -3.63 10.36 -5.32
CA ARG A 47 -3.10 11.01 -6.54
C ARG A 47 -1.57 10.95 -6.61
N GLY A 48 -0.89 11.09 -5.47
CA GLY A 48 0.56 10.94 -5.39
C GLY A 48 1.04 9.54 -5.78
N CYS A 49 0.34 8.50 -5.32
CA CYS A 49 0.63 7.12 -5.70
C CYS A 49 0.39 6.87 -7.19
N ASP A 50 -0.70 7.39 -7.74
CA ASP A 50 -1.01 7.24 -9.17
C ASP A 50 0.02 7.95 -10.04
N GLU A 51 0.45 9.15 -9.65
CA GLU A 51 1.51 9.89 -10.33
C GLU A 51 2.84 9.15 -10.27
N LEU A 52 3.16 8.54 -9.14
CA LEU A 52 4.37 7.74 -8.98
C LEU A 52 4.35 6.51 -9.90
N LYS A 53 3.23 5.77 -9.95
CA LYS A 53 3.00 4.66 -10.88
C LYS A 53 3.20 5.10 -12.32
N ARG A 54 2.55 6.20 -12.70
CA ARG A 54 2.59 6.72 -14.08
C ARG A 54 4.00 7.11 -14.52
N ARG A 55 4.80 7.73 -13.63
CA ARG A 55 6.14 8.26 -13.96
C ARG A 55 7.22 7.20 -13.92
N THR A 56 7.07 6.15 -13.11
CA THR A 56 8.09 5.11 -12.94
C THR A 56 7.74 3.80 -13.63
N GLY A 57 6.47 3.52 -13.88
CA GLY A 57 6.01 2.21 -14.34
C GLY A 57 6.08 1.13 -13.26
N ALA A 58 6.42 1.50 -12.02
CA ALA A 58 6.54 0.58 -10.89
C ALA A 58 5.17 0.33 -10.22
N THR A 59 5.00 -0.84 -9.62
CA THR A 59 3.93 -1.10 -8.66
C THR A 59 4.19 -0.33 -7.38
N VAL A 60 3.18 0.34 -6.83
CA VAL A 60 3.28 1.00 -5.53
C VAL A 60 2.60 0.11 -4.48
N LEU A 61 3.40 -0.39 -3.54
CA LEU A 61 2.93 -1.17 -2.39
C LEU A 61 2.90 -0.27 -1.17
N VAL A 62 1.73 -0.14 -0.55
CA VAL A 62 1.56 0.66 0.66
C VAL A 62 1.36 -0.28 1.85
N VAL A 63 2.26 -0.18 2.84
CA VAL A 63 2.10 -0.88 4.11
C VAL A 63 1.23 -0.03 5.03
N HIS A 64 0.16 -0.62 5.54
CA HIS A 64 -0.78 0.04 6.43
C HIS A 64 -1.09 -0.85 7.63
N HIS A 65 -1.07 -0.28 8.83
CA HIS A 65 -1.43 -1.01 10.03
C HIS A 65 -2.94 -0.97 10.24
N SER A 66 -3.57 -2.13 10.39
CA SER A 66 -4.94 -2.21 10.90
C SER A 66 -4.99 -1.66 12.32
N GLY A 67 -6.05 -0.92 12.65
CA GLY A 67 -6.29 -0.48 14.03
C GLY A 67 -6.48 -1.66 14.98
N LYS A 68 -6.51 -1.37 16.30
CA LYS A 68 -6.75 -2.38 17.36
C LYS A 68 -8.08 -3.12 17.21
N ASP A 69 -9.01 -2.58 16.46
CA ASP A 69 -10.33 -3.18 16.18
C ASP A 69 -10.32 -3.76 14.77
N GLU A 70 -9.97 -5.03 14.67
CA GLU A 70 -9.88 -5.77 13.41
C GLU A 70 -11.22 -5.88 12.66
N THR A 71 -12.34 -5.70 13.39
CA THR A 71 -13.69 -5.78 12.82
C THR A 71 -14.03 -4.58 11.95
N LYS A 72 -13.35 -3.45 12.13
CA LYS A 72 -13.59 -2.20 11.39
C LYS A 72 -12.76 -2.06 10.11
N GLY A 73 -11.94 -3.05 9.78
CA GLY A 73 -11.05 -2.99 8.61
C GLY A 73 -9.86 -2.04 8.80
N ALA A 74 -9.15 -1.75 7.70
CA ALA A 74 -8.06 -0.79 7.71
C ALA A 74 -8.58 0.60 8.11
N ARG A 75 -7.86 1.28 9.02
CA ARG A 75 -8.12 2.69 9.30
C ARG A 75 -7.87 3.50 8.03
N GLY A 76 -8.65 4.54 7.85
CA GLY A 76 -8.56 5.41 6.71
C GLY A 76 -9.90 5.56 6.00
N SER A 77 -9.96 6.50 5.09
CA SER A 77 -11.19 6.76 4.37
C SER A 77 -11.55 5.58 3.46
N SER A 78 -12.84 5.31 3.30
CA SER A 78 -13.35 4.32 2.34
C SER A 78 -12.84 4.56 0.91
N ALA A 79 -12.47 5.81 0.60
CA ALA A 79 -11.85 6.20 -0.66
C ALA A 79 -10.51 5.52 -0.89
N PHE A 80 -9.69 5.31 0.16
CA PHE A 80 -8.41 4.60 0.01
C PHE A 80 -8.63 3.17 -0.45
N ARG A 81 -9.46 2.41 0.27
CA ARG A 81 -9.77 1.04 -0.12
C ARG A 81 -10.38 0.95 -1.52
N ALA A 82 -11.25 1.90 -1.88
CA ALA A 82 -11.86 1.94 -3.21
C ALA A 82 -10.81 2.13 -4.33
N SER A 83 -9.72 2.87 -4.08
CA SER A 83 -8.66 3.17 -5.05
C SER A 83 -7.67 2.02 -5.27
N LEU A 84 -7.61 1.03 -4.37
CA LEU A 84 -6.65 -0.06 -4.45
C LEU A 84 -7.00 -1.03 -5.60
N ASP A 85 -5.99 -1.50 -6.31
CA ASP A 85 -6.11 -2.59 -7.29
C ASP A 85 -6.20 -3.94 -6.57
N ALA A 86 -5.46 -4.11 -5.46
CA ALA A 86 -5.51 -5.28 -4.60
C ALA A 86 -5.24 -4.91 -3.14
N GLU A 87 -5.80 -5.67 -2.22
CA GLU A 87 -5.56 -5.55 -0.78
C GLU A 87 -5.28 -6.92 -0.20
N TYR A 88 -4.21 -7.03 0.59
CA TYR A 88 -3.85 -8.23 1.31
C TYR A 88 -3.77 -7.92 2.79
N ARG A 89 -4.37 -8.80 3.61
CA ARG A 89 -4.23 -8.77 5.06
C ARG A 89 -3.24 -9.84 5.49
N ILE A 90 -2.32 -9.46 6.37
CA ILE A 90 -1.39 -10.38 7.03
C ILE A 90 -1.76 -10.42 8.52
N ARG A 91 -1.98 -11.60 9.06
CA ARG A 91 -2.26 -11.82 10.48
C ARG A 91 -1.50 -13.04 11.00
N ARG A 92 -1.30 -13.12 12.30
CA ARG A 92 -0.88 -14.38 12.91
C ARG A 92 -2.05 -15.36 12.89
N GLU A 93 -1.75 -16.64 12.72
CA GLU A 93 -2.77 -17.71 12.76
C GLU A 93 -3.45 -17.72 14.13
N ASP A 94 -2.65 -17.77 15.19
CA ASP A 94 -3.09 -17.74 16.59
C ASP A 94 -2.16 -16.86 17.45
N ALA A 95 -2.64 -16.44 18.63
CA ALA A 95 -1.83 -15.74 19.63
C ALA A 95 -0.70 -16.66 20.10
N GLY A 96 0.55 -16.39 19.68
CA GLY A 96 1.74 -17.19 20.00
C GLY A 96 2.22 -18.09 18.86
N SER A 97 1.46 -18.22 17.77
CA SER A 97 1.93 -18.90 16.55
C SER A 97 3.00 -18.05 15.83
N GLU A 98 4.02 -18.72 15.28
CA GLU A 98 4.96 -18.10 14.34
C GLU A 98 4.39 -18.07 12.91
N ALA A 99 3.32 -18.83 12.64
CA ALA A 99 2.67 -18.89 11.35
C ALA A 99 1.93 -17.59 11.03
N LEU A 100 2.08 -17.12 9.81
CA LEU A 100 1.38 -15.96 9.26
C LEU A 100 0.40 -16.44 8.20
N VAL A 101 -0.81 -15.89 8.25
CA VAL A 101 -1.84 -16.09 7.22
C VAL A 101 -1.94 -14.83 6.38
N ILE A 102 -1.88 -15.01 5.06
CA ILE A 102 -2.09 -13.94 4.08
C ILE A 102 -3.44 -14.18 3.42
N SER A 103 -4.32 -13.20 3.51
CA SER A 103 -5.66 -13.22 2.88
C SER A 103 -5.77 -12.10 1.87
N CYS A 104 -6.26 -12.40 0.67
CA CYS A 104 -6.66 -11.38 -0.29
C CYS A 104 -8.05 -10.86 0.10
N THR A 105 -8.15 -9.58 0.46
CA THR A 105 -9.40 -8.94 0.92
C THR A 105 -10.03 -8.04 -0.15
N LYS A 106 -9.30 -7.80 -1.24
CA LYS A 106 -9.80 -7.14 -2.45
C LYS A 106 -8.93 -7.51 -3.65
N MET A 107 -9.58 -7.77 -4.78
CA MET A 107 -8.95 -7.89 -6.09
C MET A 107 -9.86 -7.23 -7.13
N LYS A 108 -9.33 -6.27 -7.92
CA LYS A 108 -10.13 -5.48 -8.85
C LYS A 108 -10.45 -6.22 -10.15
N ASP A 109 -9.45 -6.88 -10.73
CA ASP A 109 -9.55 -7.44 -12.09
C ASP A 109 -9.36 -8.98 -12.12
N ALA A 110 -9.47 -9.66 -10.98
CA ALA A 110 -9.38 -11.10 -10.84
C ALA A 110 -10.22 -11.60 -9.67
N GLU A 111 -10.41 -12.91 -9.58
CA GLU A 111 -11.03 -13.53 -8.41
C GLU A 111 -10.15 -13.34 -7.16
N GLU A 112 -10.79 -13.06 -6.03
CA GLU A 112 -10.10 -12.99 -4.74
C GLU A 112 -9.55 -14.37 -4.40
N LEU A 113 -8.23 -14.44 -4.16
CA LEU A 113 -7.60 -15.66 -3.69
C LEU A 113 -8.13 -16.00 -2.30
N LYS A 114 -8.68 -17.19 -2.13
CA LYS A 114 -8.99 -17.73 -0.80
C LYS A 114 -7.68 -17.90 -0.03
N GLU A 115 -7.75 -17.84 1.30
CA GLU A 115 -6.59 -17.83 2.21
C GLU A 115 -5.49 -18.82 1.78
N ALA A 116 -4.25 -18.33 1.72
CA ALA A 116 -3.05 -19.13 1.63
C ALA A 116 -2.32 -19.09 2.98
N ALA A 117 -1.98 -20.23 3.49
CA ALA A 117 -1.16 -20.36 4.69
C ALA A 117 0.33 -20.32 4.33
#